data_817de894d251d30f92368d7a0d8415ed
#
_entry.id   817de894d251d30f92368d7a0d8415ed
#
_cell.length_a   1.000
_cell.length_b   1.000
_cell.length_c   1.000
_cell.angle_alpha   90.00
_cell.angle_beta   90.00
_cell.angle_gamma   90.00
#
_symmetry.space_group_name_H-M   'P 1'
#
loop_
_entity.id
_entity.type
_entity.pdbx_description
1 polymer ?
#
loop_
_entity_poly.entity_id
_entity_poly.type
_entity_poly.pdbx_seq_one_letter_code
_entity_poly.pdbx_strand_id
1 'polypeptide(L)'
;RIASLNGSNGLALFYGTTEGVRIDASGNLTPGGDNTQTLGSGAKRWSTVYAGTGTINTSDAREKTDVRVMAADEIEAAKALSKEIGIYQFLDSVAKKGDKSRHHVGLTVQRAIELMKLHGLDPFAYGFICFDKWDDEVIEHPAIEAKDAVEAKDAVMDEEGNVIEAAVDAQAAIEAKDAWTEVTLKAGDRYSFRYDQLNLFIARGI
;
A
#
# COMPACT_ATOMS: atom_id res chain seq x y z
N ARG A 1 11.80 13.24 -6.06
CA ARG A 1 11.88 14.71 -6.04
C ARG A 1 10.53 15.32 -5.69
N ILE A 2 10.52 16.34 -4.86
CA ILE A 2 9.36 17.18 -4.55
C ILE A 2 9.51 18.46 -5.34
N ALA A 3 8.46 18.91 -6.03
CA ALA A 3 8.44 20.17 -6.75
C ALA A 3 7.13 20.94 -6.47
N SER A 4 7.27 22.25 -6.22
CA SER A 4 6.14 23.18 -6.30
C SER A 4 5.81 23.41 -7.77
N LEU A 5 4.53 23.40 -8.12
CA LEU A 5 4.10 23.68 -9.49
C LEU A 5 4.07 25.20 -9.69
N ASN A 6 5.03 25.72 -10.48
CA ASN A 6 5.07 27.16 -10.82
C ASN A 6 3.75 27.59 -11.49
N GLY A 7 3.11 28.62 -10.92
CA GLY A 7 1.87 29.21 -11.45
C GLY A 7 0.56 28.53 -11.01
N SER A 8 0.63 27.43 -10.30
CA SER A 8 -0.50 26.80 -9.61
C SER A 8 -0.07 26.45 -8.18
N ASN A 9 -0.90 26.76 -7.18
CA ASN A 9 -0.61 26.47 -5.77
C ASN A 9 -0.68 24.96 -5.47
N GLY A 10 0.05 24.13 -6.23
CA GLY A 10 0.04 22.69 -6.13
C GLY A 10 1.41 22.11 -5.77
N LEU A 11 1.43 20.86 -5.30
CA LEU A 11 2.62 20.09 -4.96
C LEU A 11 2.64 18.79 -5.76
N ALA A 12 3.78 18.44 -6.39
CA ALA A 12 3.93 17.16 -7.07
C ALA A 12 5.12 16.37 -6.52
N LEU A 13 4.94 15.06 -6.38
CA LEU A 13 5.96 14.09 -6.03
C LEU A 13 6.37 13.31 -7.27
N PHE A 14 7.67 13.26 -7.55
CA PHE A 14 8.23 12.62 -8.73
C PHE A 14 9.07 11.39 -8.35
N TYR A 15 8.93 10.35 -9.13
CA TYR A 15 9.85 9.23 -9.21
C TYR A 15 10.71 9.41 -10.48
N GLY A 16 12.00 9.69 -10.32
CA GLY A 16 12.85 10.12 -11.45
C GLY A 16 12.31 11.39 -12.11
N THR A 17 11.92 11.30 -13.37
CA THR A 17 11.30 12.39 -14.14
C THR A 17 9.78 12.27 -14.24
N THR A 18 9.22 11.15 -13.81
CA THR A 18 7.77 10.86 -13.90
C THR A 18 7.05 11.37 -12.66
N GLU A 19 5.94 12.08 -12.86
CA GLU A 19 5.06 12.47 -11.77
C GLU A 19 4.33 11.23 -11.24
N GLY A 20 4.44 10.99 -9.93
CA GLY A 20 3.76 9.89 -9.27
C GLY A 20 2.42 10.31 -8.68
N VAL A 21 2.40 11.44 -7.97
CA VAL A 21 1.21 11.95 -7.29
C VAL A 21 1.29 13.47 -7.15
N ARG A 22 0.14 14.14 -7.15
CA ARG A 22 0.06 15.60 -6.94
C ARG A 22 -1.04 15.97 -5.96
N ILE A 23 -0.84 17.09 -5.29
CA ILE A 23 -1.91 17.87 -4.65
C ILE A 23 -2.17 19.07 -5.55
N ASP A 24 -3.37 19.16 -6.10
CA ASP A 24 -3.75 20.28 -6.99
C ASP A 24 -4.07 21.57 -6.21
N ALA A 25 -4.39 22.66 -6.93
CA ALA A 25 -4.71 23.95 -6.34
C ALA A 25 -6.00 23.96 -5.49
N SER A 26 -6.85 22.94 -5.66
CA SER A 26 -8.08 22.74 -4.87
C SER A 26 -7.86 21.82 -3.65
N GLY A 27 -6.63 21.31 -3.47
CA GLY A 27 -6.28 20.40 -2.38
C GLY A 27 -6.61 18.93 -2.65
N ASN A 28 -6.97 18.55 -3.89
CA ASN A 28 -7.22 17.16 -4.24
C ASN A 28 -5.88 16.40 -4.42
N LEU A 29 -5.78 15.21 -3.83
CA LEU A 29 -4.69 14.29 -4.08
C LEU A 29 -5.03 13.42 -5.28
N THR A 30 -4.27 13.57 -6.38
CA THR A 30 -4.50 12.85 -7.64
C THR A 30 -3.25 12.09 -8.08
N PRO A 31 -3.39 10.95 -8.78
CA PRO A 31 -2.26 10.28 -9.40
C PRO A 31 -1.68 11.13 -10.54
N GLY A 32 -0.42 10.87 -10.92
CA GLY A 32 0.25 11.55 -12.02
C GLY A 32 -0.27 11.16 -13.41
N GLY A 33 -0.95 10.02 -13.52
CA GLY A 33 -1.59 9.54 -14.74
C GLY A 33 -2.87 8.77 -14.42
N ASP A 34 -3.82 8.76 -15.37
CA ASP A 34 -5.06 8.04 -15.23
C ASP A 34 -4.81 6.53 -15.22
N ASN A 35 -5.37 5.83 -14.23
CA ASN A 35 -5.31 4.37 -14.07
C ASN A 35 -3.89 3.75 -14.14
N THR A 36 -2.87 4.50 -13.67
CA THR A 36 -1.46 4.06 -13.74
C THR A 36 -0.82 3.83 -12.37
N GLN A 37 -1.33 4.44 -11.30
CA GLN A 37 -0.80 4.31 -9.95
C GLN A 37 -1.81 3.64 -9.01
N THR A 38 -1.30 2.91 -8.02
CA THR A 38 -2.11 2.29 -6.96
C THR A 38 -1.92 3.03 -5.64
N LEU A 39 -2.95 3.04 -4.79
CA LEU A 39 -2.87 3.51 -3.42
C LEU A 39 -2.66 2.32 -2.47
N GLY A 40 -1.41 2.05 -2.14
CA GLY A 40 -0.99 0.85 -1.41
C GLY A 40 -0.71 -0.34 -2.34
N SER A 41 -0.37 -1.49 -1.77
CA SER A 41 -0.08 -2.74 -2.48
C SER A 41 -0.51 -3.95 -1.65
N GLY A 42 -0.42 -5.16 -2.23
CA GLY A 42 -0.65 -6.41 -1.51
C GLY A 42 0.24 -6.57 -0.28
N ALA A 43 1.48 -6.06 -0.34
CA ALA A 43 2.44 -6.08 0.75
C ALA A 43 2.29 -4.90 1.73
N LYS A 44 1.97 -3.69 1.23
CA LYS A 44 1.89 -2.43 2.01
C LYS A 44 0.50 -1.82 1.91
N ARG A 45 -0.35 -2.14 2.87
CA ARG A 45 -1.75 -1.72 2.93
C ARG A 45 -1.96 -0.58 3.90
N TRP A 46 -2.90 0.29 3.59
CA TRP A 46 -3.42 1.24 4.57
C TRP A 46 -4.20 0.47 5.66
N SER A 47 -4.01 0.83 6.91
CA SER A 47 -4.76 0.22 8.03
C SER A 47 -6.23 0.59 7.98
N THR A 48 -6.54 1.82 7.61
CA THR A 48 -7.90 2.37 7.53
C THR A 48 -7.93 3.52 6.53
N VAL A 49 -9.00 3.64 5.76
CA VAL A 49 -9.31 4.79 4.91
C VAL A 49 -10.60 5.43 5.41
N TYR A 50 -10.57 6.71 5.76
CA TYR A 50 -11.73 7.49 6.16
C TYR A 50 -12.21 8.33 4.97
N ALA A 51 -13.43 8.06 4.52
CA ALA A 51 -14.08 8.79 3.43
C ALA A 51 -15.51 9.12 3.84
N GLY A 52 -16.01 10.30 3.48
CA GLY A 52 -17.39 10.72 3.74
C GLY A 52 -18.41 9.87 2.96
N THR A 53 -17.99 9.32 1.82
CA THR A 53 -18.75 8.34 1.03
C THR A 53 -17.85 7.15 0.73
N GLY A 54 -18.42 5.93 0.74
CA GLY A 54 -17.68 4.70 0.41
C GLY A 54 -17.66 4.38 -1.10
N THR A 55 -18.03 5.32 -1.94
CA THR A 55 -18.21 5.08 -3.38
C THR A 55 -16.89 5.18 -4.12
N ILE A 56 -16.53 4.11 -4.86
CA ILE A 56 -15.52 4.15 -5.92
C ILE A 56 -16.29 4.23 -7.24
N ASN A 57 -16.13 5.35 -7.95
CA ASN A 57 -16.86 5.63 -9.19
C ASN A 57 -16.23 4.85 -10.35
N THR A 58 -16.92 3.83 -10.82
CA THR A 58 -16.56 3.02 -11.98
C THR A 58 -17.83 2.56 -12.69
N SER A 59 -17.74 2.04 -13.88
CA SER A 59 -18.86 1.38 -14.58
C SER A 59 -19.38 2.08 -15.83
N ASP A 60 -18.50 2.83 -16.53
CA ASP A 60 -18.84 3.35 -17.86
C ASP A 60 -18.94 2.20 -18.88
N ALA A 61 -20.03 2.16 -19.66
CA ALA A 61 -20.25 1.14 -20.68
C ALA A 61 -19.22 1.20 -21.82
N ARG A 62 -18.65 2.38 -22.09
CA ARG A 62 -17.64 2.58 -23.15
C ARG A 62 -16.30 1.89 -22.83
N GLU A 63 -16.09 1.53 -21.58
CA GLU A 63 -14.87 0.88 -21.07
C GLU A 63 -15.07 -0.64 -20.88
N LYS A 64 -16.21 -1.20 -21.31
CA LYS A 64 -16.61 -2.59 -21.08
C LYS A 64 -17.07 -3.26 -22.35
N THR A 65 -16.90 -4.58 -22.42
CA THR A 65 -17.62 -5.41 -23.37
C THR A 65 -19.11 -5.48 -23.01
N ASP A 66 -19.94 -5.98 -23.92
CA ASP A 66 -21.34 -6.26 -23.61
C ASP A 66 -21.48 -7.20 -22.39
N VAL A 67 -22.41 -6.87 -21.52
CA VAL A 67 -22.71 -7.66 -20.33
C VAL A 67 -23.51 -8.90 -20.74
N ARG A 68 -22.89 -10.08 -20.66
CA ARG A 68 -23.59 -11.36 -20.88
C ARG A 68 -24.28 -11.84 -19.60
N VAL A 69 -25.28 -12.69 -19.75
CA VAL A 69 -25.85 -13.41 -18.60
C VAL A 69 -24.86 -14.44 -18.06
N MET A 70 -24.96 -14.75 -16.76
CA MET A 70 -24.16 -15.80 -16.15
C MET A 70 -24.60 -17.17 -16.68
N ALA A 71 -23.62 -18.06 -16.93
CA ALA A 71 -23.86 -19.45 -17.33
C ALA A 71 -24.37 -20.29 -16.14
N ALA A 72 -24.83 -21.49 -16.40
CA ALA A 72 -25.42 -22.36 -15.37
C ALA A 72 -24.41 -22.74 -14.29
N ASP A 73 -23.17 -23.06 -14.66
CA ASP A 73 -22.06 -23.37 -13.76
C ASP A 73 -21.64 -22.16 -12.92
N GLU A 74 -21.67 -20.95 -13.47
CA GLU A 74 -21.46 -19.70 -12.72
C GLU A 74 -22.54 -19.47 -11.67
N ILE A 75 -23.81 -19.76 -12.02
CA ILE A 75 -24.93 -19.66 -11.06
C ILE A 75 -24.78 -20.70 -9.94
N GLU A 76 -24.42 -21.95 -10.25
CA GLU A 76 -24.23 -22.98 -9.24
C GLU A 76 -23.00 -22.68 -8.34
N ALA A 77 -21.91 -22.15 -8.89
CA ALA A 77 -20.77 -21.67 -8.11
C ALA A 77 -21.18 -20.52 -7.17
N ALA A 78 -21.97 -19.56 -7.65
CA ALA A 78 -22.49 -18.45 -6.85
C ALA A 78 -23.34 -18.94 -5.66
N LYS A 79 -24.23 -19.92 -5.88
CA LYS A 79 -25.02 -20.59 -4.83
C LYS A 79 -24.13 -21.32 -3.82
N ALA A 80 -23.08 -21.99 -4.28
CA ALA A 80 -22.14 -22.67 -3.42
C ALA A 80 -21.37 -21.67 -2.55
N LEU A 81 -20.88 -20.57 -3.13
CA LEU A 81 -20.18 -19.50 -2.42
C LEU A 81 -21.06 -18.83 -1.38
N SER A 82 -22.34 -18.62 -1.63
CA SER A 82 -23.26 -18.03 -0.67
C SER A 82 -23.40 -18.83 0.62
N LYS A 83 -23.27 -20.17 0.55
CA LYS A 83 -23.33 -21.08 1.71
C LYS A 83 -22.06 -21.09 2.54
N GLU A 84 -20.95 -20.61 2.00
CA GLU A 84 -19.67 -20.52 2.72
C GLU A 84 -19.51 -19.21 3.50
N ILE A 85 -20.44 -18.27 3.35
CA ILE A 85 -20.41 -17.04 4.14
C ILE A 85 -20.62 -17.39 5.61
N GLY A 86 -19.62 -17.09 6.42
CA GLY A 86 -19.60 -17.42 7.85
C GLY A 86 -19.04 -16.29 8.70
N ILE A 87 -18.81 -16.60 9.97
CA ILE A 87 -18.25 -15.69 10.96
C ILE A 87 -16.79 -16.08 11.22
N TYR A 88 -15.89 -15.10 11.25
CA TYR A 88 -14.47 -15.31 11.58
C TYR A 88 -13.91 -14.16 12.42
N GLN A 89 -12.72 -14.36 12.97
CA GLN A 89 -11.92 -13.34 13.64
C GLN A 89 -10.50 -13.36 13.05
N PHE A 90 -9.85 -12.19 12.99
CA PHE A 90 -8.45 -12.12 12.58
C PHE A 90 -7.53 -12.67 13.66
N LEU A 91 -6.60 -13.55 13.28
CA LEU A 91 -5.70 -14.25 14.21
C LEU A 91 -4.86 -13.27 15.07
N ASP A 92 -4.33 -12.21 14.47
CA ASP A 92 -3.56 -11.18 15.18
C ASP A 92 -4.42 -10.37 16.17
N SER A 93 -5.69 -10.17 15.84
CA SER A 93 -6.65 -9.53 16.76
C SER A 93 -6.99 -10.44 17.95
N VAL A 94 -7.18 -11.75 17.70
CA VAL A 94 -7.39 -12.73 18.75
C VAL A 94 -6.16 -12.83 19.64
N ALA A 95 -4.96 -12.88 19.08
CA ALA A 95 -3.70 -12.93 19.82
C ALA A 95 -3.52 -11.71 20.76
N LYS A 96 -3.98 -10.52 20.32
CA LYS A 96 -3.82 -9.25 21.07
C LYS A 96 -4.96 -9.00 22.06
N LYS A 97 -6.18 -9.44 21.77
CA LYS A 97 -7.42 -9.04 22.49
C LYS A 97 -8.22 -10.21 23.09
N GLY A 98 -7.84 -11.46 22.77
CA GLY A 98 -8.58 -12.66 23.18
C GLY A 98 -10.05 -12.58 22.78
N ASP A 99 -10.94 -12.89 23.72
CA ASP A 99 -12.41 -12.91 23.53
C ASP A 99 -13.01 -11.55 23.16
N LYS A 100 -12.24 -10.44 23.30
CA LYS A 100 -12.66 -9.10 22.88
C LYS A 100 -12.38 -8.81 21.40
N SER A 101 -11.82 -9.77 20.66
CA SER A 101 -11.64 -9.63 19.20
C SER A 101 -13.00 -9.56 18.51
N ARG A 102 -13.13 -8.69 17.50
CA ARG A 102 -14.38 -8.52 16.76
C ARG A 102 -14.62 -9.68 15.82
N HIS A 103 -15.89 -10.04 15.68
CA HIS A 103 -16.36 -10.96 14.64
C HIS A 103 -16.53 -10.22 13.32
N HIS A 104 -16.19 -10.90 12.24
CA HIS A 104 -16.30 -10.44 10.87
C HIS A 104 -17.13 -11.44 10.08
N VAL A 105 -17.82 -10.99 9.03
CA VAL A 105 -18.61 -11.82 8.13
C VAL A 105 -17.88 -11.96 6.79
N GLY A 106 -17.83 -13.16 6.24
CA GLY A 106 -17.24 -13.41 4.94
C GLY A 106 -16.83 -14.85 4.72
N LEU A 107 -16.00 -15.07 3.72
CA LEU A 107 -15.40 -16.37 3.37
C LEU A 107 -13.92 -16.18 3.03
N THR A 108 -13.19 -17.29 2.93
CA THR A 108 -11.78 -17.25 2.53
C THR A 108 -11.64 -17.36 1.01
N VAL A 109 -10.61 -16.72 0.44
CA VAL A 109 -10.34 -16.78 -1.00
C VAL A 109 -9.98 -18.20 -1.43
N GLN A 110 -9.24 -18.93 -0.59
CA GLN A 110 -8.86 -20.31 -0.86
C GLN A 110 -10.10 -21.20 -1.03
N ARG A 111 -11.09 -21.05 -0.15
CA ARG A 111 -12.35 -21.81 -0.25
C ARG A 111 -13.15 -21.42 -1.50
N ALA A 112 -13.16 -20.16 -1.86
CA ALA A 112 -13.79 -19.71 -3.09
C ALA A 112 -13.13 -20.31 -4.34
N ILE A 113 -11.80 -20.36 -4.37
CA ILE A 113 -11.02 -21.00 -5.45
C ILE A 113 -11.41 -22.49 -5.61
N GLU A 114 -11.49 -23.22 -4.49
CA GLU A 114 -11.89 -24.64 -4.50
C GLU A 114 -13.29 -24.82 -5.11
N LEU A 115 -14.26 -24.05 -4.65
CA LEU A 115 -15.64 -24.14 -5.13
C LEU A 115 -15.78 -23.77 -6.60
N MET A 116 -15.12 -22.71 -7.06
CA MET A 116 -15.15 -22.35 -8.48
C MET A 116 -14.57 -23.45 -9.35
N LYS A 117 -13.44 -24.05 -8.96
CA LYS A 117 -12.85 -25.19 -9.65
C LYS A 117 -13.78 -26.41 -9.66
N LEU A 118 -14.51 -26.68 -8.56
CA LEU A 118 -15.46 -27.77 -8.46
C LEU A 118 -16.60 -27.63 -9.50
N HIS A 119 -16.98 -26.39 -9.82
CA HIS A 119 -17.96 -26.07 -10.86
C HIS A 119 -17.33 -25.85 -12.25
N GLY A 120 -16.06 -26.25 -12.46
CA GLY A 120 -15.40 -26.20 -13.78
C GLY A 120 -14.93 -24.79 -14.19
N LEU A 121 -14.93 -23.82 -13.28
CA LEU A 121 -14.55 -22.44 -13.56
C LEU A 121 -13.07 -22.22 -13.24
N ASP A 122 -12.38 -21.38 -14.03
CA ASP A 122 -11.09 -20.83 -13.68
C ASP A 122 -11.27 -19.64 -12.71
N PRO A 123 -10.87 -19.74 -11.42
CA PRO A 123 -11.09 -18.68 -10.46
C PRO A 123 -10.43 -17.35 -10.84
N PHE A 124 -9.25 -17.42 -11.49
CA PHE A 124 -8.47 -16.22 -11.83
C PHE A 124 -8.94 -15.53 -13.12
N ALA A 125 -9.85 -16.13 -13.86
CA ALA A 125 -10.57 -15.46 -14.94
C ALA A 125 -11.59 -14.42 -14.42
N TYR A 126 -11.89 -14.42 -13.10
CA TYR A 126 -12.86 -13.53 -12.48
C TYR A 126 -12.15 -12.46 -11.64
N GLY A 127 -12.44 -11.19 -11.95
CA GLY A 127 -11.79 -10.05 -11.34
C GLY A 127 -11.97 -9.88 -9.83
N PHE A 128 -12.87 -10.65 -9.19
CA PHE A 128 -13.06 -10.58 -7.74
C PHE A 128 -12.07 -11.43 -6.95
N ILE A 129 -11.33 -12.35 -7.56
CA ILE A 129 -10.23 -13.09 -6.93
C ILE A 129 -8.92 -12.45 -7.33
N CYS A 130 -8.17 -11.99 -6.34
CA CYS A 130 -6.86 -11.36 -6.51
C CYS A 130 -5.78 -12.19 -5.80
N PHE A 131 -4.60 -12.23 -6.42
CA PHE A 131 -3.39 -12.80 -5.86
C PHE A 131 -2.22 -11.87 -6.11
N ASP A 132 -1.59 -11.43 -5.05
CA ASP A 132 -0.41 -10.57 -5.09
C ASP A 132 0.79 -11.36 -4.56
N LYS A 133 1.93 -11.24 -5.23
CA LYS A 133 3.21 -11.78 -4.80
C LYS A 133 4.26 -10.66 -4.86
N TRP A 134 5.18 -10.66 -3.90
CA TRP A 134 6.28 -9.70 -3.83
C TRP A 134 7.56 -10.37 -3.32
N ASP A 135 8.69 -9.82 -3.75
CA ASP A 135 10.02 -10.23 -3.32
C ASP A 135 10.48 -9.42 -2.09
N ASP A 136 11.64 -9.78 -1.54
CA ASP A 136 12.28 -8.98 -0.50
C ASP A 136 12.55 -7.55 -1.01
N GLU A 137 12.15 -6.55 -0.23
CA GLU A 137 12.66 -5.19 -0.41
C GLU A 137 13.91 -5.01 0.46
N VAL A 138 14.96 -4.55 -0.17
CA VAL A 138 16.24 -4.32 0.49
C VAL A 138 16.68 -2.86 0.32
N ILE A 139 17.30 -2.32 1.36
CA ILE A 139 18.01 -1.04 1.32
C ILE A 139 19.50 -1.35 1.47
N GLU A 140 20.30 -0.91 0.53
CA GLU A 140 21.74 -0.94 0.62
C GLU A 140 22.22 0.33 1.31
N HIS A 141 22.97 0.16 2.39
CA HIS A 141 23.59 1.24 3.13
C HIS A 141 25.08 1.25 2.80
N PRO A 142 25.63 2.39 2.37
CA PRO A 142 27.07 2.50 2.14
C PRO A 142 27.85 2.36 3.46
N ALA A 143 29.12 2.02 3.34
CA ALA A 143 30.02 2.05 4.49
C ALA A 143 30.06 3.45 5.12
N ILE A 144 30.17 3.49 6.44
CA ILE A 144 30.35 4.72 7.21
C ILE A 144 31.81 4.77 7.63
N GLU A 145 32.52 5.84 7.24
CA GLU A 145 33.89 6.09 7.71
C GLU A 145 33.89 6.60 9.14
N ALA A 146 34.85 6.14 9.91
CA ALA A 146 35.08 6.66 11.27
C ALA A 146 35.37 8.16 11.22
N LYS A 147 34.82 8.90 12.18
CA LYS A 147 35.18 10.29 12.43
C LYS A 147 35.46 10.48 13.92
N ASP A 148 36.54 11.12 14.22
CA ASP A 148 36.84 11.48 15.59
C ASP A 148 35.85 12.51 16.15
N ALA A 149 35.64 12.49 17.45
CA ALA A 149 34.84 13.50 18.11
C ALA A 149 35.50 14.87 17.94
N VAL A 150 34.70 15.90 17.71
CA VAL A 150 35.13 17.30 17.71
C VAL A 150 34.63 17.94 18.98
N GLU A 151 35.57 18.48 19.79
CA GLU A 151 35.21 19.27 20.97
C GLU A 151 34.69 20.65 20.56
N ALA A 152 33.68 21.13 21.29
CA ALA A 152 33.19 22.50 21.10
C ALA A 152 34.34 23.50 21.41
N LYS A 153 34.41 24.53 20.58
CA LYS A 153 35.29 25.68 20.78
C LYS A 153 34.50 26.96 20.65
N ASP A 154 34.69 27.85 21.58
CA ASP A 154 34.11 29.20 21.48
C ASP A 154 34.81 30.02 20.39
N ALA A 155 34.08 30.99 19.84
CA ALA A 155 34.65 31.92 18.87
C ALA A 155 35.77 32.74 19.56
N VAL A 156 36.89 32.90 18.86
CA VAL A 156 37.96 33.80 19.29
C VAL A 156 37.76 35.17 18.65
N MET A 157 37.79 36.22 19.47
CA MET A 157 37.61 37.61 19.02
C MET A 157 38.89 38.40 19.26
N ASP A 158 39.14 39.42 18.43
CA ASP A 158 40.20 40.42 18.67
C ASP A 158 39.78 41.45 19.74
N GLU A 159 40.68 42.37 20.07
CA GLU A 159 40.44 43.44 21.06
C GLU A 159 39.34 44.42 20.58
N GLU A 160 39.01 44.42 19.31
CA GLU A 160 37.98 45.27 18.67
C GLU A 160 36.65 44.55 18.55
N GLY A 161 36.57 43.25 18.96
CA GLY A 161 35.33 42.44 18.92
C GLY A 161 35.02 41.75 17.56
N ASN A 162 36.01 41.71 16.65
CA ASN A 162 35.85 40.97 15.40
C ASN A 162 36.17 39.50 15.63
N VAL A 163 35.44 38.60 14.98
CA VAL A 163 35.67 37.16 15.06
C VAL A 163 36.89 36.78 14.25
N ILE A 164 37.96 36.32 14.94
CA ILE A 164 39.21 35.81 14.36
C ILE A 164 39.05 34.32 13.98
N GLU A 165 38.49 33.51 14.91
CA GLU A 165 38.13 32.11 14.67
C GLU A 165 36.64 31.88 14.97
N ALA A 166 35.93 31.20 14.08
CA ALA A 166 34.54 30.88 14.28
C ALA A 166 34.38 29.80 15.39
N ALA A 167 33.28 29.87 16.12
CA ALA A 167 32.88 28.81 17.03
C ALA A 167 32.73 27.47 16.31
N VAL A 168 33.12 26.40 16.98
CA VAL A 168 32.93 25.01 16.47
C VAL A 168 31.97 24.29 17.40
N ASP A 169 30.89 23.76 16.87
CA ASP A 169 29.98 22.95 17.66
C ASP A 169 30.57 21.56 17.94
N ALA A 170 30.30 21.03 19.13
CA ALA A 170 30.69 19.68 19.48
C ALA A 170 30.03 18.65 18.56
N GLN A 171 30.81 17.73 18.04
CA GLN A 171 30.31 16.58 17.26
C GLN A 171 30.77 15.30 17.94
N ALA A 172 29.82 14.36 18.11
CA ALA A 172 30.16 13.04 18.62
C ALA A 172 30.99 12.24 17.59
N ALA A 173 31.88 11.37 18.09
CA ALA A 173 32.59 10.44 17.24
C ALA A 173 31.62 9.55 16.46
N ILE A 174 31.97 9.25 15.24
CA ILE A 174 31.23 8.27 14.38
C ILE A 174 32.11 7.03 14.28
N GLU A 175 31.58 5.89 14.73
CA GLU A 175 32.26 4.60 14.54
C GLU A 175 32.20 4.16 13.09
N ALA A 176 33.28 3.57 12.59
CA ALA A 176 33.28 2.96 11.26
C ALA A 176 32.27 1.81 11.20
N LYS A 177 31.55 1.68 10.10
CA LYS A 177 30.66 0.57 9.83
C LYS A 177 30.82 0.14 8.38
N ASP A 178 30.99 -1.14 8.16
CA ASP A 178 31.00 -1.69 6.80
C ASP A 178 29.66 -1.48 6.11
N ALA A 179 29.65 -1.48 4.78
CA ALA A 179 28.41 -1.46 4.01
C ALA A 179 27.54 -2.65 4.43
N TRP A 180 26.23 -2.39 4.58
CA TRP A 180 25.28 -3.46 4.97
C TRP A 180 23.98 -3.35 4.18
N THR A 181 23.26 -4.46 4.14
CA THR A 181 21.95 -4.53 3.53
C THR A 181 20.89 -4.75 4.61
N GLU A 182 19.81 -3.98 4.55
CA GLU A 182 18.63 -4.12 5.42
C GLU A 182 17.44 -4.62 4.61
N VAL A 183 16.84 -5.72 5.06
CA VAL A 183 15.59 -6.21 4.48
C VAL A 183 14.43 -5.49 5.16
N THR A 184 13.80 -4.55 4.45
CA THR A 184 12.70 -3.73 4.97
C THR A 184 11.33 -4.38 4.79
N LEU A 185 11.21 -5.30 3.84
CA LEU A 185 10.02 -6.12 3.63
C LEU A 185 10.46 -7.53 3.20
N LYS A 186 9.95 -8.56 3.85
CA LYS A 186 10.17 -9.95 3.46
C LYS A 186 9.29 -10.33 2.28
N ALA A 187 9.83 -11.15 1.37
CA ALA A 187 9.07 -11.79 0.30
C ALA A 187 7.83 -12.51 0.85
N GLY A 188 6.77 -12.50 0.10
CA GLY A 188 5.51 -13.11 0.50
C GLY A 188 4.47 -13.08 -0.59
N ASP A 189 3.27 -13.54 -0.24
CA ASP A 189 2.12 -13.48 -1.11
C ASP A 189 0.83 -13.22 -0.32
N ARG A 190 -0.23 -12.88 -1.03
CA ARG A 190 -1.55 -12.65 -0.44
C ARG A 190 -2.66 -12.83 -1.44
N TYR A 191 -3.67 -13.56 -1.00
CA TYR A 191 -4.98 -13.59 -1.65
C TYR A 191 -5.88 -12.49 -1.10
N SER A 192 -6.71 -11.91 -1.96
CA SER A 192 -7.72 -10.92 -1.57
C SER A 192 -8.95 -10.97 -2.48
N PHE A 193 -10.06 -10.39 -2.00
CA PHE A 193 -11.27 -10.21 -2.79
C PHE A 193 -11.50 -8.75 -3.17
N ARG A 194 -12.06 -8.55 -4.37
CA ARG A 194 -12.83 -7.34 -4.68
C ARG A 194 -14.28 -7.62 -4.28
N TYR A 195 -14.63 -7.24 -3.07
CA TYR A 195 -15.91 -7.61 -2.45
C TYR A 195 -17.13 -7.11 -3.22
N ASP A 196 -17.04 -5.95 -3.90
CA ASP A 196 -18.15 -5.43 -4.69
C ASP A 196 -18.54 -6.40 -5.80
N GLN A 197 -17.56 -6.91 -6.55
CA GLN A 197 -17.79 -7.88 -7.63
C GLN A 197 -18.21 -9.25 -7.08
N LEU A 198 -17.58 -9.73 -6.01
CA LEU A 198 -17.96 -10.98 -5.34
C LEU A 198 -19.41 -10.93 -4.86
N ASN A 199 -19.82 -9.82 -4.23
CA ASN A 199 -21.18 -9.65 -3.75
C ASN A 199 -22.21 -9.67 -4.89
N LEU A 200 -21.92 -9.03 -6.02
CA LEU A 200 -22.79 -9.09 -7.21
C LEU A 200 -22.85 -10.49 -7.81
N PHE A 201 -21.71 -11.21 -7.85
CA PHE A 201 -21.67 -12.59 -8.33
C PHE A 201 -22.54 -13.51 -7.45
N ILE A 202 -22.40 -13.44 -6.14
CA ILE A 202 -23.19 -14.22 -5.17
C ILE A 202 -24.67 -13.84 -5.25
N ALA A 203 -24.98 -12.54 -5.25
CA ALA A 203 -26.36 -12.05 -5.29
C ALA A 203 -27.13 -12.55 -6.52
N ARG A 204 -26.47 -12.78 -7.66
CA ARG A 204 -27.10 -13.31 -8.86
C ARG A 204 -27.42 -14.81 -8.75
N GLY A 205 -26.73 -15.54 -7.86
CA GLY A 205 -26.96 -16.98 -7.61
C GLY A 205 -28.09 -17.29 -6.62
N ILE A 206 -28.54 -16.26 -5.89
CA ILE A 206 -29.61 -16.37 -4.90
C ILE A 206 -30.94 -15.95 -5.55
#